data_37190a6dd7e3e62808630c92294c2b3b
#
_entry.id   37190a6dd7e3e62808630c92294c2b3b
#
_cell.length_a   1.000
_cell.length_b   1.000
_cell.length_c   1.000
_cell.angle_alpha   90.00
_cell.angle_beta   90.00
_cell.angle_gamma   90.00
#
_symmetry.space_group_name_H-M   'P 1'
#
loop_
_entity.id
_entity.type
_entity.pdbx_description
1 polymer ?
#
loop_
_entity_poly.entity_id
_entity_poly.type
_entity_poly.pdbx_seq_one_letter_code
_entity_poly.pdbx_strand_id
1 'polypeptide(L)'
;MTKCIGFSILFSLGIFSLTTAQKIAIVDIGYVLDNMSEYTNAQTELDKIAETWQQEISVEQDKVKSMYNKYQAELVLLSEEMKQQKENEIIAKEKEIRELQKSKFGPEGELFQKRQSLVSPIQEKVYGAIQEYATERGYDIILDKGGSSGILFTNERYDKTDDVLRALKN
;
A
#
# COMPACT_ATOMS: atom_id res chain seq x y z
N MET A 1 31.85 -20.04 83.57
CA MET A 1 31.37 -20.82 82.40
C MET A 1 30.15 -20.07 81.79
N THR A 2 30.39 -19.17 80.83
CA THR A 2 29.36 -18.37 80.18
C THR A 2 29.43 -18.63 78.70
N LYS A 3 28.41 -19.29 78.18
CA LYS A 3 28.27 -19.58 76.71
C LYS A 3 27.68 -18.38 76.02
N CYS A 4 28.46 -17.75 75.15
CA CYS A 4 27.98 -16.74 74.21
C CYS A 4 27.30 -17.43 73.02
N ILE A 5 25.98 -17.22 72.90
CA ILE A 5 25.21 -17.64 71.72
C ILE A 5 25.27 -16.50 70.72
N GLY A 6 26.04 -16.70 69.65
CA GLY A 6 26.08 -15.77 68.52
C GLY A 6 24.80 -15.87 67.67
N PHE A 7 24.03 -14.80 67.66
CA PHE A 7 22.83 -14.66 66.82
C PHE A 7 23.25 -14.11 65.42
N SER A 8 23.41 -15.02 64.47
CA SER A 8 23.73 -14.69 63.11
C SER A 8 22.47 -14.30 62.36
N ILE A 9 22.22 -12.99 62.22
CA ILE A 9 21.13 -12.48 61.39
C ILE A 9 21.59 -12.51 59.93
N LEU A 10 21.07 -13.50 59.17
CA LEU A 10 21.25 -13.60 57.71
C LEU A 10 20.34 -12.57 57.08
N PHE A 11 20.90 -11.40 56.69
CA PHE A 11 20.17 -10.35 55.97
C PHE A 11 20.07 -10.79 54.50
N SER A 12 18.96 -11.47 54.15
CA SER A 12 18.59 -11.82 52.79
C SER A 12 18.18 -10.55 52.04
N LEU A 13 19.08 -9.94 51.27
CA LEU A 13 18.76 -8.90 50.29
C LEU A 13 17.98 -9.55 49.14
N GLY A 14 16.67 -9.47 49.16
CA GLY A 14 15.84 -9.79 48.01
C GLY A 14 16.13 -8.81 46.87
N ILE A 15 16.82 -9.28 45.85
CA ILE A 15 17.02 -8.55 44.60
C ILE A 15 15.64 -8.53 43.91
N PHE A 16 14.87 -7.46 44.10
CA PHE A 16 13.71 -7.19 43.27
C PHE A 16 14.19 -6.85 41.87
N SER A 17 14.26 -7.84 41.00
CA SER A 17 14.42 -7.63 39.55
C SER A 17 13.17 -6.91 39.06
N LEU A 18 13.27 -5.60 38.81
CA LEU A 18 12.27 -4.82 38.09
C LEU A 18 12.23 -5.33 36.65
N THR A 19 11.45 -6.37 36.38
CA THR A 19 11.15 -6.79 35.03
C THR A 19 10.23 -5.73 34.42
N THR A 20 10.77 -4.84 33.59
CA THR A 20 9.98 -3.98 32.74
C THR A 20 9.33 -4.88 31.69
N ALA A 21 8.03 -5.17 31.85
CA ALA A 21 7.28 -5.88 30.83
C ALA A 21 7.19 -5.00 29.58
N GLN A 22 7.62 -5.51 28.43
CA GLN A 22 7.50 -4.83 27.15
C GLN A 22 6.01 -4.52 26.87
N LYS A 23 5.74 -3.28 26.54
CA LYS A 23 4.39 -2.82 26.25
C LYS A 23 4.16 -2.87 24.75
N ILE A 24 3.29 -3.80 24.32
CA ILE A 24 3.00 -4.05 22.90
C ILE A 24 1.58 -3.55 22.61
N ALA A 25 1.40 -2.95 21.42
CA ALA A 25 0.10 -2.62 20.85
C ALA A 25 -0.02 -3.16 19.42
N ILE A 26 -1.24 -3.19 18.94
CA ILE A 26 -1.59 -3.59 17.58
C ILE A 26 -2.46 -2.50 16.99
N VAL A 27 -2.21 -2.16 15.72
CA VAL A 27 -2.98 -1.17 14.95
C VAL A 27 -3.31 -1.76 13.58
N ASP A 28 -4.53 -1.61 13.14
CA ASP A 28 -4.95 -1.93 11.78
C ASP A 28 -4.76 -0.69 10.91
N ILE A 29 -3.60 -0.62 10.21
CA ILE A 29 -3.26 0.52 9.36
C ILE A 29 -4.22 0.65 8.19
N GLY A 30 -4.67 -0.48 7.61
CA GLY A 30 -5.65 -0.48 6.54
C GLY A 30 -6.97 0.17 6.97
N TYR A 31 -7.48 -0.25 8.12
CA TYR A 31 -8.69 0.34 8.71
C TYR A 31 -8.52 1.84 8.99
N VAL A 32 -7.37 2.26 9.51
CA VAL A 32 -7.09 3.68 9.75
C VAL A 32 -7.15 4.47 8.45
N LEU A 33 -6.46 4.01 7.41
CA LEU A 33 -6.43 4.64 6.09
C LEU A 33 -7.82 4.74 5.48
N ASP A 34 -8.60 3.65 5.48
CA ASP A 34 -9.95 3.60 4.92
C ASP A 34 -10.93 4.55 5.60
N ASN A 35 -10.66 4.92 6.87
CA ASN A 35 -11.44 5.89 7.63
C ASN A 35 -10.90 7.35 7.53
N MET A 36 -9.91 7.59 6.67
CA MET A 36 -9.40 8.93 6.35
C MET A 36 -9.99 9.44 5.04
N SER A 37 -10.66 10.59 5.07
CA SER A 37 -11.23 11.22 3.86
C SER A 37 -10.17 11.55 2.80
N GLU A 38 -8.97 11.91 3.23
CA GLU A 38 -7.84 12.19 2.34
C GLU A 38 -7.47 10.94 1.52
N TYR A 39 -7.45 9.76 2.15
CA TYR A 39 -7.14 8.50 1.50
C TYR A 39 -8.23 8.05 0.54
N THR A 40 -9.50 8.12 0.96
CA THR A 40 -10.63 7.76 0.10
C THR A 40 -10.76 8.69 -1.11
N ASN A 41 -10.44 9.98 -0.96
CA ASN A 41 -10.39 10.93 -2.06
C ASN A 41 -9.24 10.60 -3.02
N ALA A 42 -8.05 10.29 -2.51
CA ALA A 42 -6.90 9.90 -3.32
C ALA A 42 -7.19 8.61 -4.13
N GLN A 43 -7.84 7.62 -3.52
CA GLN A 43 -8.27 6.40 -4.23
C GLN A 43 -9.28 6.71 -5.33
N THR A 44 -10.28 7.55 -5.03
CA THR A 44 -11.28 7.97 -6.02
C THR A 44 -10.66 8.72 -7.21
N GLU A 45 -9.65 9.55 -6.96
CA GLU A 45 -8.90 10.25 -8.00
C GLU A 45 -8.11 9.26 -8.87
N LEU A 46 -7.42 8.30 -8.25
CA LEU A 46 -6.68 7.25 -8.95
C LEU A 46 -7.59 6.40 -9.84
N ASP A 47 -8.76 6.03 -9.33
CA ASP A 47 -9.74 5.23 -10.08
C ASP A 47 -10.25 5.99 -11.32
N LYS A 48 -10.55 7.28 -11.18
CA LYS A 48 -10.96 8.13 -12.32
C LYS A 48 -9.87 8.26 -13.39
N ILE A 49 -8.62 8.42 -12.95
CA ILE A 49 -7.47 8.49 -13.86
C ILE A 49 -7.32 7.17 -14.60
N ALA A 50 -7.37 6.04 -13.88
CA ALA A 50 -7.28 4.70 -14.46
C ALA A 50 -8.40 4.43 -15.48
N GLU A 51 -9.64 4.79 -15.14
CA GLU A 51 -10.80 4.65 -16.04
C GLU A 51 -10.62 5.49 -17.32
N THR A 52 -10.18 6.75 -17.18
CA THR A 52 -9.92 7.62 -18.33
C THR A 52 -8.88 7.02 -19.27
N TRP A 53 -7.76 6.57 -18.74
CA TRP A 53 -6.70 5.97 -19.57
C TRP A 53 -7.11 4.62 -20.17
N GLN A 54 -7.90 3.82 -19.45
CA GLN A 54 -8.44 2.59 -19.99
C GLN A 54 -9.36 2.87 -21.18
N GLN A 55 -10.15 3.93 -21.10
CA GLN A 55 -11.03 4.35 -22.19
C GLN A 55 -10.24 4.87 -23.40
N GLU A 56 -9.20 5.67 -23.17
CA GLU A 56 -8.29 6.11 -24.24
C GLU A 56 -7.66 4.93 -24.98
N ILE A 57 -7.16 3.94 -24.24
CA ILE A 57 -6.58 2.73 -24.81
C ILE A 57 -7.61 1.94 -25.60
N SER A 58 -8.83 1.81 -25.08
CA SER A 58 -9.95 1.11 -25.76
C SER A 58 -10.28 1.77 -27.10
N VAL A 59 -10.32 3.10 -27.15
CA VAL A 59 -10.53 3.86 -28.40
C VAL A 59 -9.43 3.58 -29.42
N GLU A 60 -8.16 3.54 -28.98
CA GLU A 60 -7.05 3.23 -29.89
C GLU A 60 -7.10 1.77 -30.38
N GLN A 61 -7.51 0.82 -29.53
CA GLN A 61 -7.72 -0.58 -29.92
C GLN A 61 -8.85 -0.73 -30.97
N ASP A 62 -9.93 0.03 -30.81
CA ASP A 62 -11.04 0.04 -31.78
C ASP A 62 -10.59 0.60 -33.16
N LYS A 63 -9.69 1.58 -33.17
CA LYS A 63 -9.06 2.07 -34.41
C LYS A 63 -8.26 0.98 -35.12
N VAL A 64 -7.45 0.22 -34.39
CA VAL A 64 -6.70 -0.92 -34.95
C VAL A 64 -7.64 -1.97 -35.53
N LYS A 65 -8.70 -2.31 -34.78
CA LYS A 65 -9.74 -3.23 -35.25
C LYS A 65 -10.38 -2.74 -36.55
N SER A 66 -10.66 -1.45 -36.65
CA SER A 66 -11.20 -0.83 -37.86
C SER A 66 -10.20 -0.88 -39.02
N MET A 67 -8.91 -0.59 -38.78
CA MET A 67 -7.85 -0.71 -39.78
C MET A 67 -7.75 -2.14 -40.31
N TYR A 68 -7.77 -3.13 -39.42
CA TYR A 68 -7.74 -4.54 -39.77
C TYR A 68 -8.95 -4.96 -40.63
N ASN A 69 -10.18 -4.57 -40.22
CA ASN A 69 -11.40 -4.87 -40.96
C ASN A 69 -11.37 -4.25 -42.36
N LYS A 70 -10.87 -3.01 -42.50
CA LYS A 70 -10.71 -2.33 -43.77
C LYS A 70 -9.68 -3.05 -44.64
N TYR A 71 -8.54 -3.44 -44.06
CA TYR A 71 -7.51 -4.21 -44.76
C TYR A 71 -8.09 -5.53 -45.31
N GLN A 72 -8.82 -6.28 -44.51
CA GLN A 72 -9.46 -7.53 -44.93
C GLN A 72 -10.46 -7.34 -46.09
N ALA A 73 -11.26 -6.28 -46.04
CA ALA A 73 -12.24 -5.97 -47.06
C ALA A 73 -11.57 -5.59 -48.43
N GLU A 74 -10.41 -4.95 -48.36
CA GLU A 74 -9.69 -4.48 -49.54
C GLU A 74 -8.65 -5.50 -50.07
N LEU A 75 -8.38 -6.58 -49.33
CA LEU A 75 -7.25 -7.50 -49.54
C LEU A 75 -7.09 -8.00 -50.97
N VAL A 76 -8.22 -8.29 -51.67
CA VAL A 76 -8.23 -8.82 -53.05
C VAL A 76 -7.88 -7.74 -54.10
N LEU A 77 -8.03 -6.48 -53.73
CA LEU A 77 -7.82 -5.33 -54.61
C LEU A 77 -6.40 -4.72 -54.48
N LEU A 78 -5.66 -5.10 -53.42
CA LEU A 78 -4.37 -4.51 -53.11
C LEU A 78 -3.22 -5.21 -53.85
N SER A 79 -2.22 -4.42 -54.30
CA SER A 79 -0.92 -4.95 -54.69
C SER A 79 -0.15 -5.49 -53.49
N GLU A 80 0.86 -6.34 -53.69
CA GLU A 80 1.69 -6.89 -52.60
C GLU A 80 2.38 -5.79 -51.79
N GLU A 81 2.84 -4.74 -52.47
CA GLU A 81 3.42 -3.58 -51.78
C GLU A 81 2.43 -2.86 -50.90
N MET A 82 1.18 -2.65 -51.35
CA MET A 82 0.12 -2.02 -50.56
C MET A 82 -0.32 -2.90 -49.39
N LYS A 83 -0.36 -4.22 -49.57
CA LYS A 83 -0.64 -5.16 -48.45
C LYS A 83 0.40 -5.02 -47.36
N GLN A 84 1.69 -5.11 -47.75
CA GLN A 84 2.81 -4.97 -46.81
C GLN A 84 2.80 -3.63 -46.09
N GLN A 85 2.48 -2.53 -46.79
CA GLN A 85 2.39 -1.22 -46.18
C GLN A 85 1.26 -1.19 -45.10
N LYS A 86 0.06 -1.67 -45.44
CA LYS A 86 -1.08 -1.69 -44.51
C LYS A 86 -0.83 -2.60 -43.30
N GLU A 87 -0.20 -3.76 -43.50
CA GLU A 87 0.20 -4.64 -42.39
C GLU A 87 1.20 -3.96 -41.48
N ASN A 88 2.19 -3.29 -42.03
CA ASN A 88 3.19 -2.56 -41.25
C ASN A 88 2.55 -1.41 -40.45
N GLU A 89 1.57 -0.69 -41.04
CA GLU A 89 0.80 0.36 -40.34
C GLU A 89 0.02 -0.21 -39.16
N ILE A 90 -0.65 -1.35 -39.32
CA ILE A 90 -1.39 -2.03 -38.25
C ILE A 90 -0.45 -2.46 -37.14
N ILE A 91 0.66 -3.14 -37.47
CA ILE A 91 1.68 -3.60 -36.54
C ILE A 91 2.28 -2.42 -35.75
N ALA A 92 2.59 -1.31 -36.47
CA ALA A 92 3.09 -0.11 -35.80
C ALA A 92 2.09 0.45 -34.81
N LYS A 93 0.81 0.51 -35.19
CA LYS A 93 -0.24 1.01 -34.29
C LYS A 93 -0.50 0.11 -33.08
N GLU A 94 -0.47 -1.20 -33.26
CA GLU A 94 -0.53 -2.15 -32.14
C GLU A 94 0.65 -1.98 -31.17
N LYS A 95 1.86 -1.73 -31.72
CA LYS A 95 3.03 -1.46 -30.89
C LYS A 95 2.85 -0.18 -30.07
N GLU A 96 2.37 0.90 -30.70
CA GLU A 96 2.07 2.16 -30.00
C GLU A 96 1.11 1.93 -28.82
N ILE A 97 0.05 1.14 -29.02
CA ILE A 97 -0.92 0.84 -27.97
C ILE A 97 -0.28 0.04 -26.83
N ARG A 98 0.57 -0.95 -27.13
CA ARG A 98 1.30 -1.69 -26.10
C ARG A 98 2.23 -0.79 -25.29
N GLU A 99 2.94 0.12 -25.96
CA GLU A 99 3.79 1.09 -25.27
C GLU A 99 2.95 2.08 -24.42
N LEU A 100 1.81 2.52 -24.93
CA LEU A 100 0.87 3.35 -24.16
C LEU A 100 0.37 2.63 -22.92
N GLN A 101 -0.07 1.37 -23.04
CA GLN A 101 -0.49 0.56 -21.89
C GLN A 101 0.63 0.41 -20.87
N LYS A 102 1.85 0.13 -21.31
CA LYS A 102 3.02 -0.01 -20.44
C LYS A 102 3.36 1.30 -19.75
N SER A 103 3.33 2.42 -20.47
CA SER A 103 3.58 3.76 -19.92
C SER A 103 2.54 4.13 -18.86
N LYS A 104 1.26 3.82 -19.08
CA LYS A 104 0.18 4.15 -18.15
C LYS A 104 0.09 3.19 -16.96
N PHE A 105 0.14 1.88 -17.20
CA PHE A 105 -0.18 0.83 -16.22
C PHE A 105 0.99 -0.10 -15.88
N GLY A 106 2.17 0.10 -16.46
CA GLY A 106 3.34 -0.71 -16.15
C GLY A 106 3.82 -0.57 -14.69
N PRO A 107 4.76 -1.43 -14.25
CA PRO A 107 5.25 -1.44 -12.86
C PRO A 107 5.79 -0.09 -12.35
N GLU A 108 6.33 0.74 -13.26
CA GLU A 108 6.81 2.11 -12.98
C GLU A 108 6.05 3.14 -13.83
N GLY A 109 4.85 2.77 -14.29
CA GLY A 109 4.00 3.60 -15.14
C GLY A 109 3.41 4.81 -14.40
N GLU A 110 2.74 5.66 -15.18
CA GLU A 110 2.17 6.91 -14.66
C GLU A 110 1.19 6.68 -13.50
N LEU A 111 0.40 5.58 -13.54
CA LEU A 111 -0.54 5.25 -12.45
C LEU A 111 0.19 4.93 -11.14
N PHE A 112 1.30 4.19 -11.23
CA PHE A 112 2.13 3.90 -10.07
C PHE A 112 2.70 5.19 -9.46
N GLN A 113 3.25 6.08 -10.31
CA GLN A 113 3.79 7.36 -9.86
C GLN A 113 2.72 8.27 -9.24
N LYS A 114 1.52 8.31 -9.84
CA LYS A 114 0.37 9.03 -9.28
C LYS A 114 -0.04 8.47 -7.92
N ARG A 115 -0.12 7.14 -7.80
CA ARG A 115 -0.42 6.49 -6.52
C ARG A 115 0.63 6.85 -5.47
N GLN A 116 1.90 6.78 -5.81
CA GLN A 116 2.97 7.13 -4.89
C GLN A 116 2.86 8.59 -4.43
N SER A 117 2.62 9.52 -5.35
CA SER A 117 2.50 10.94 -5.01
C SER A 117 1.28 11.29 -4.16
N LEU A 118 0.17 10.57 -4.33
CA LEU A 118 -1.09 10.85 -3.61
C LEU A 118 -1.17 10.09 -2.27
N VAL A 119 -0.70 8.85 -2.23
CA VAL A 119 -0.90 7.96 -1.07
C VAL A 119 0.26 8.00 -0.10
N SER A 120 1.52 8.11 -0.56
CA SER A 120 2.68 8.09 0.35
C SER A 120 2.62 9.18 1.43
N PRO A 121 2.26 10.44 1.14
CA PRO A 121 2.17 11.46 2.18
C PRO A 121 1.11 11.14 3.25
N ILE A 122 0.03 10.47 2.85
CA ILE A 122 -1.04 10.06 3.78
C ILE A 122 -0.55 8.92 4.68
N GLN A 123 0.17 7.95 4.12
CA GLN A 123 0.80 6.87 4.89
C GLN A 123 1.84 7.41 5.87
N GLU A 124 2.69 8.35 5.44
CA GLU A 124 3.67 9.01 6.32
C GLU A 124 2.99 9.72 7.50
N LYS A 125 1.86 10.39 7.26
CA LYS A 125 1.04 11.02 8.31
C LYS A 125 0.54 9.98 9.31
N VAL A 126 0.06 8.83 8.85
CA VAL A 126 -0.40 7.73 9.72
C VAL A 126 0.75 7.15 10.53
N TYR A 127 1.90 6.88 9.89
CA TYR A 127 3.08 6.37 10.60
C TYR A 127 3.61 7.36 11.64
N GLY A 128 3.60 8.66 11.33
CA GLY A 128 3.95 9.72 12.27
C GLY A 128 3.05 9.72 13.49
N ALA A 129 1.74 9.64 13.30
CA ALA A 129 0.76 9.59 14.39
C ALA A 129 0.90 8.30 15.25
N ILE A 130 1.19 7.16 14.61
CA ILE A 130 1.47 5.91 15.34
C ILE A 130 2.73 6.05 16.19
N GLN A 131 3.79 6.65 15.67
CA GLN A 131 5.05 6.86 16.39
C GLN A 131 4.88 7.81 17.57
N GLU A 132 4.14 8.91 17.38
CA GLU A 132 3.82 9.86 18.45
C GLU A 132 2.99 9.18 19.55
N TYR A 133 1.93 8.49 19.18
CA TYR A 133 1.10 7.71 20.09
C TYR A 133 1.90 6.66 20.87
N ALA A 134 2.81 5.93 20.20
CA ALA A 134 3.67 4.95 20.83
C ALA A 134 4.57 5.60 21.90
N THR A 135 5.18 6.72 21.56
CA THR A 135 6.10 7.46 22.44
C THR A 135 5.35 8.02 23.65
N GLU A 136 4.23 8.70 23.44
CA GLU A 136 3.43 9.29 24.52
C GLU A 136 2.86 8.25 25.49
N ARG A 137 2.49 7.09 24.97
CA ARG A 137 1.88 6.01 25.76
C ARG A 137 2.88 4.99 26.27
N GLY A 138 4.16 5.13 25.92
CA GLY A 138 5.24 4.23 26.34
C GLY A 138 5.08 2.82 25.80
N TYR A 139 4.69 2.66 24.53
CA TYR A 139 4.73 1.39 23.84
C TYR A 139 6.12 1.14 23.28
N ASP A 140 6.63 -0.07 23.49
CA ASP A 140 7.93 -0.50 22.96
C ASP A 140 7.80 -1.01 21.50
N ILE A 141 6.65 -1.61 21.19
CA ILE A 141 6.38 -2.20 19.86
C ILE A 141 4.92 -1.94 19.48
N ILE A 142 4.71 -1.50 18.24
CA ILE A 142 3.38 -1.50 17.60
C ILE A 142 3.46 -2.39 16.36
N LEU A 143 2.53 -3.33 16.24
CA LEU A 143 2.44 -4.26 15.12
C LEU A 143 1.22 -3.92 14.26
N ASP A 144 1.38 -4.01 12.94
CA ASP A 144 0.26 -3.88 12.00
C ASP A 144 -0.56 -5.17 11.96
N LYS A 145 -1.85 -5.06 12.25
CA LYS A 145 -2.79 -6.19 12.24
C LYS A 145 -3.06 -6.72 10.82
N GLY A 146 -3.12 -5.81 9.85
CA GLY A 146 -3.40 -6.11 8.45
C GLY A 146 -2.15 -6.44 7.62
N GLY A 147 -0.95 -6.21 8.18
CA GLY A 147 0.31 -6.41 7.49
C GLY A 147 0.78 -7.87 7.41
N SER A 148 1.95 -8.05 6.82
CA SER A 148 2.60 -9.36 6.67
C SER A 148 3.11 -9.99 7.97
N SER A 149 2.82 -9.38 9.13
CA SER A 149 3.30 -9.80 10.45
C SER A 149 2.73 -11.14 10.93
N GLY A 150 1.77 -11.74 10.22
CA GLY A 150 1.22 -13.05 10.52
C GLY A 150 0.46 -13.13 11.86
N ILE A 151 -0.17 -12.04 12.31
CA ILE A 151 -0.94 -12.01 13.55
C ILE A 151 -2.24 -12.78 13.32
N LEU A 152 -2.37 -13.97 13.95
CA LEU A 152 -3.57 -14.81 13.83
C LEU A 152 -4.63 -14.46 14.89
N PHE A 153 -4.21 -13.96 16.04
CA PHE A 153 -5.10 -13.61 17.14
C PHE A 153 -4.49 -12.50 17.99
N THR A 154 -5.34 -11.58 18.41
CA THR A 154 -5.00 -10.56 19.42
C THR A 154 -6.18 -10.31 20.34
N ASN A 155 -5.91 -10.05 21.61
CA ASN A 155 -6.93 -9.60 22.53
C ASN A 155 -7.21 -8.10 22.31
N GLU A 156 -8.47 -7.68 22.37
CA GLU A 156 -8.93 -6.29 22.16
C GLU A 156 -8.15 -5.25 22.98
N ARG A 157 -7.68 -5.60 24.17
CA ARG A 157 -6.89 -4.71 25.01
C ARG A 157 -5.60 -4.20 24.35
N TYR A 158 -5.05 -4.97 23.40
CA TYR A 158 -3.85 -4.61 22.64
C TYR A 158 -4.16 -3.81 21.37
N ASP A 159 -5.41 -3.85 20.89
CA ASP A 159 -5.85 -3.09 19.72
C ASP A 159 -5.97 -1.61 20.09
N LYS A 160 -5.24 -0.77 19.37
CA LYS A 160 -5.18 0.68 19.55
C LYS A 160 -5.55 1.44 18.28
N THR A 161 -6.19 0.75 17.35
CA THR A 161 -6.58 1.30 16.05
C THR A 161 -7.42 2.56 16.19
N ASP A 162 -8.47 2.50 17.03
CA ASP A 162 -9.36 3.66 17.25
C ASP A 162 -8.67 4.81 17.99
N ASP A 163 -7.69 4.50 18.86
CA ASP A 163 -6.92 5.52 19.56
C ASP A 163 -6.07 6.33 18.58
N VAL A 164 -5.37 5.63 17.67
CA VAL A 164 -4.58 6.26 16.59
C VAL A 164 -5.47 7.05 15.64
N LEU A 165 -6.63 6.48 15.24
CA LEU A 165 -7.58 7.18 14.37
C LEU A 165 -8.11 8.48 15.02
N ARG A 166 -8.35 8.49 16.33
CA ARG A 166 -8.73 9.71 17.05
C ARG A 166 -7.60 10.74 17.09
N ALA A 167 -6.35 10.30 17.26
CA ALA A 167 -5.20 11.20 17.25
C ALA A 167 -5.01 11.89 15.90
N LEU A 168 -5.29 11.20 14.80
CA LEU A 168 -5.22 11.75 13.44
C LEU A 168 -6.31 12.79 13.11
N LYS A 169 -7.41 12.81 13.87
CA LYS A 169 -8.56 13.72 13.66
C LYS A 169 -8.48 15.00 14.49
N ASN A 170 -7.54 15.08 15.43
CA ASN A 170 -7.30 16.25 16.26
C ASN A 170 -6.18 17.11 15.69
#